data_18b0b8875848fc56031b2f056dff2690
#
_entry.id   18b0b8875848fc56031b2f056dff2690
#
_cell.length_a   1.000
_cell.length_b   1.000
_cell.length_c   1.000
_cell.angle_alpha   90.00
_cell.angle_beta   90.00
_cell.angle_gamma   90.00
#
_symmetry.space_group_name_H-M   'P 1'
#
loop_
_entity.id
_entity.type
_entity.pdbx_description
1 polymer ?
#
loop_
_entity_poly.entity_id
_entity_poly.type
_entity_poly.pdbx_seq_one_letter_code
_entity_poly.pdbx_strand_id
1 'polypeptide(L)'
;MMEGRDPSQKLAATWSPLGTDVNFGELTRQYVAYLQSQSQFDLKLSSEVDGIKRNADGSWRVSYSPTQGGGSAQNVDAKFVFIGAGGSALHLLQESGIPEAKDYGAFPVGGSFLVTENPEIASRHLAKAYGKASVGSPPMSVPHLDTRVLDGKQVILFGPFATFSTKFLKQGSYFDLLASTNTHNVWPMVRVGLDEFSLVQYLIGQVLLSDDDRYAALKEYFPNAKKEDWRLWQAGQRVQIIKRDEAKGGTLKLGTEIVSSQDGSIAGLLGASPGASTAPPIMIGLMEKVFKDKVATPEWQAKLRQIVPSYGTHLNDDASKTYQEWTRTADILQLTPPPKIDLTPGPAPSTKAAPRQGKAANDMAL
;
A
#
# COMPACT_ATOMS: atom_id res chain seq x y z
N MET A 1 -15.67 -9.57 21.92
CA MET A 1 -15.51 -8.23 21.39
C MET A 1 -16.72 -7.33 21.67
N MET A 2 -17.90 -7.70 21.33
CA MET A 2 -19.12 -6.90 21.61
C MET A 2 -19.77 -7.16 22.98
N GLU A 3 -19.05 -7.74 23.91
CA GLU A 3 -19.50 -7.92 25.29
C GLU A 3 -19.71 -6.57 25.99
N GLY A 4 -20.77 -6.42 26.73
CA GLY A 4 -21.15 -5.15 27.39
C GLY A 4 -21.86 -4.13 26.49
N ARG A 5 -22.15 -4.52 25.23
CA ARG A 5 -22.95 -3.70 24.33
C ARG A 5 -24.39 -3.57 24.80
N ASP A 6 -24.98 -2.41 24.58
CA ASP A 6 -26.41 -2.17 24.84
C ASP A 6 -27.26 -3.12 23.96
N PRO A 7 -28.08 -4.00 24.56
CA PRO A 7 -28.93 -4.93 23.84
C PRO A 7 -29.95 -4.27 22.90
N SER A 8 -30.33 -3.02 23.17
CA SER A 8 -31.26 -2.26 22.33
C SER A 8 -30.66 -1.74 21.05
N GLN A 9 -29.33 -1.67 20.95
CA GLN A 9 -28.62 -1.21 19.76
C GLN A 9 -28.76 -2.20 18.61
N LYS A 10 -29.34 -1.77 17.50
CA LYS A 10 -29.47 -2.59 16.28
C LYS A 10 -28.10 -2.79 15.64
N LEU A 11 -27.77 -4.04 15.31
CA LEU A 11 -26.56 -4.42 14.63
C LEU A 11 -26.90 -5.35 13.47
N ALA A 12 -26.20 -5.17 12.35
CA ALA A 12 -26.14 -6.12 11.26
C ALA A 12 -24.68 -6.30 10.87
N ALA A 13 -24.31 -7.53 10.57
CA ALA A 13 -22.95 -7.85 10.12
C ALA A 13 -23.00 -8.90 9.01
N THR A 14 -22.05 -8.80 8.09
CA THR A 14 -21.70 -9.87 7.16
C THR A 14 -20.39 -10.48 7.62
N TRP A 15 -20.26 -11.78 7.50
CA TRP A 15 -19.05 -12.51 7.88
C TRP A 15 -18.52 -13.32 6.70
N SER A 16 -17.21 -13.25 6.49
CA SER A 16 -16.48 -14.08 5.57
C SER A 16 -15.44 -14.90 6.34
N PRO A 17 -15.45 -16.24 6.22
CA PRO A 17 -14.41 -17.07 6.83
C PRO A 17 -13.09 -17.04 6.05
N LEU A 18 -13.07 -16.38 4.90
CA LEU A 18 -11.95 -16.36 3.99
C LEU A 18 -11.10 -15.12 4.24
N GLY A 19 -9.97 -15.32 4.83
CA GLY A 19 -9.01 -14.24 5.10
C GLY A 19 -7.73 -14.81 5.64
N THR A 20 -6.62 -14.16 5.30
CA THR A 20 -5.29 -14.55 5.76
C THR A 20 -4.56 -13.33 6.24
N ASP A 21 -3.99 -13.41 7.44
CA ASP A 21 -3.06 -12.39 7.91
C ASP A 21 -1.66 -12.70 7.39
N VAL A 22 -0.94 -11.66 6.96
CA VAL A 22 0.41 -11.78 6.42
C VAL A 22 1.35 -10.84 7.18
N ASN A 23 2.41 -11.39 7.76
CA ASN A 23 3.52 -10.60 8.28
C ASN A 23 4.44 -10.19 7.11
N PHE A 24 4.14 -9.06 6.47
CA PHE A 24 4.95 -8.56 5.35
C PHE A 24 6.39 -8.22 5.75
N GLY A 25 6.64 -7.86 7.00
CA GLY A 25 7.99 -7.63 7.51
C GLY A 25 8.82 -8.92 7.45
N GLU A 26 8.27 -10.02 7.97
CA GLU A 26 8.92 -11.33 7.92
C GLU A 26 9.11 -11.83 6.49
N LEU A 27 8.09 -11.70 5.67
CA LEU A 27 8.19 -12.05 4.24
C LEU A 27 9.33 -11.29 3.55
N THR A 28 9.46 -10.00 3.83
CA THR A 28 10.56 -9.17 3.30
C THR A 28 11.92 -9.66 3.80
N ARG A 29 12.06 -9.98 5.10
CA ARG A 29 13.30 -10.54 5.67
C ARG A 29 13.70 -11.84 4.97
N GLN A 30 12.74 -12.73 4.72
CA GLN A 30 12.98 -13.99 4.02
C GLN A 30 13.43 -13.78 2.56
N TYR A 31 12.81 -12.87 1.83
CA TYR A 31 13.26 -12.52 0.48
C TYR A 31 14.68 -11.95 0.47
N VAL A 32 14.98 -11.05 1.39
CA VAL A 32 16.33 -10.46 1.49
C VAL A 32 17.36 -11.53 1.88
N ALA A 33 17.06 -12.41 2.84
CA ALA A 33 17.94 -13.52 3.20
C ALA A 33 18.21 -14.47 2.03
N TYR A 34 17.18 -14.79 1.25
CA TYR A 34 17.33 -15.58 0.02
C TYR A 34 18.23 -14.86 -0.99
N LEU A 35 18.02 -13.57 -1.24
CA LEU A 35 18.85 -12.80 -2.16
C LEU A 35 20.31 -12.71 -1.68
N GLN A 36 20.55 -12.56 -0.39
CA GLN A 36 21.90 -12.55 0.18
C GLN A 36 22.64 -13.89 -0.01
N SER A 37 21.92 -15.00 -0.17
CA SER A 37 22.53 -16.29 -0.51
C SER A 37 22.98 -16.37 -1.98
N GLN A 38 22.60 -15.39 -2.81
CA GLN A 38 22.98 -15.34 -4.22
C GLN A 38 24.29 -14.56 -4.40
N SER A 39 25.22 -15.09 -5.18
CA SER A 39 26.56 -14.50 -5.37
C SER A 39 26.57 -13.13 -6.08
N GLN A 40 25.46 -12.75 -6.70
CA GLN A 40 25.34 -11.50 -7.47
C GLN A 40 24.52 -10.43 -6.76
N PHE A 41 24.22 -10.61 -5.48
CA PHE A 41 23.44 -9.68 -4.68
C PHE A 41 24.32 -9.00 -3.64
N ASP A 42 24.28 -7.67 -3.61
CA ASP A 42 24.96 -6.86 -2.60
C ASP A 42 23.95 -5.96 -1.86
N LEU A 43 23.90 -6.10 -0.54
CA LEU A 43 22.98 -5.36 0.33
C LEU A 43 23.74 -4.29 1.13
N LYS A 44 23.36 -3.04 0.99
CA LYS A 44 23.88 -1.92 1.75
C LYS A 44 22.82 -1.45 2.76
N LEU A 45 22.88 -1.97 3.97
CA LEU A 45 22.05 -1.49 5.09
C LEU A 45 22.63 -0.21 5.67
N SER A 46 21.80 0.51 6.43
CA SER A 46 22.18 1.78 7.06
C SER A 46 22.84 2.76 6.07
N SER A 47 22.31 2.81 4.86
CA SER A 47 22.79 3.64 3.78
C SER A 47 21.63 4.46 3.20
N GLU A 48 21.82 5.76 3.11
CA GLU A 48 20.88 6.70 2.52
C GLU A 48 21.35 7.06 1.10
N VAL A 49 20.43 7.01 0.14
CA VAL A 49 20.72 7.47 -1.22
C VAL A 49 20.64 9.00 -1.24
N ASP A 50 21.76 9.63 -1.55
CA ASP A 50 21.93 11.08 -1.56
C ASP A 50 21.64 11.69 -2.93
N GLY A 51 21.70 10.86 -4.00
CA GLY A 51 21.49 11.38 -5.35
C GLY A 51 21.50 10.32 -6.45
N ILE A 52 20.83 10.66 -7.54
CA ILE A 52 20.77 9.82 -8.76
C ILE A 52 21.03 10.72 -9.97
N LYS A 53 22.11 10.48 -10.69
CA LYS A 53 22.52 11.30 -11.85
C LYS A 53 22.82 10.42 -13.05
N ARG A 54 22.43 10.89 -14.24
CA ARG A 54 22.73 10.20 -15.48
C ARG A 54 24.18 10.44 -15.92
N ASN A 55 24.88 9.37 -16.24
CA ASN A 55 26.23 9.43 -16.82
C ASN A 55 26.16 9.66 -18.34
N ALA A 56 27.29 10.08 -18.93
CA ALA A 56 27.41 10.32 -20.37
C ALA A 56 27.19 9.06 -21.23
N ASP A 57 27.46 7.88 -20.68
CA ASP A 57 27.25 6.59 -21.35
C ASP A 57 25.80 6.05 -21.24
N GLY A 58 24.91 6.84 -20.60
CA GLY A 58 23.52 6.46 -20.39
C GLY A 58 23.25 5.60 -19.14
N SER A 59 24.28 5.20 -18.40
CA SER A 59 24.12 4.60 -17.08
C SER A 59 23.73 5.63 -16.02
N TRP A 60 23.41 5.15 -14.82
CA TRP A 60 23.04 5.99 -13.68
C TRP A 60 24.09 5.89 -12.57
N ARG A 61 24.55 7.01 -12.07
CA ARG A 61 25.32 7.07 -10.84
C ARG A 61 24.40 7.29 -9.66
N VAL A 62 24.39 6.32 -8.75
CA VAL A 62 23.70 6.40 -7.47
C VAL A 62 24.72 6.71 -6.38
N SER A 63 24.57 7.85 -5.74
CA SER A 63 25.39 8.28 -4.60
C SER A 63 24.67 7.95 -3.32
N TYR A 64 25.39 7.41 -2.34
CA TYR A 64 24.83 7.05 -1.03
C TYR A 64 25.82 7.22 0.09
N SER A 65 25.32 7.53 1.28
CA SER A 65 26.12 7.74 2.48
C SER A 65 25.66 6.82 3.62
N PRO A 66 26.58 6.35 4.46
CA PRO A 66 26.21 5.65 5.67
C PRO A 66 25.40 6.54 6.61
N THR A 67 24.30 6.04 7.16
CA THR A 67 23.48 6.76 8.16
C THR A 67 24.06 6.66 9.58
N GLN A 68 25.08 5.81 9.77
CA GLN A 68 25.78 5.60 11.05
C GLN A 68 27.28 5.51 10.81
N GLY A 69 28.08 5.94 11.78
CA GLY A 69 29.54 5.70 11.80
C GLY A 69 30.38 6.70 11.01
N GLY A 70 29.83 7.78 10.43
CA GLY A 70 30.60 8.87 9.82
C GLY A 70 31.47 8.52 8.61
N GLY A 71 31.07 7.50 7.84
CA GLY A 71 31.75 7.11 6.61
C GLY A 71 31.56 8.13 5.47
N SER A 72 32.47 8.13 4.49
CA SER A 72 32.37 8.97 3.30
C SER A 72 31.28 8.49 2.33
N ALA A 73 30.73 9.43 1.56
CA ALA A 73 29.82 9.12 0.46
C ALA A 73 30.45 8.15 -0.54
N GLN A 74 29.66 7.21 -1.04
CA GLN A 74 30.06 6.21 -2.01
C GLN A 74 29.20 6.32 -3.26
N ASN A 75 29.65 5.74 -4.35
CA ASN A 75 28.92 5.74 -5.60
C ASN A 75 28.86 4.32 -6.20
N VAL A 76 27.77 4.05 -6.90
CA VAL A 76 27.62 2.86 -7.75
C VAL A 76 27.04 3.28 -9.09
N ASP A 77 27.62 2.78 -10.18
CA ASP A 77 27.07 2.99 -11.52
C ASP A 77 26.20 1.77 -11.92
N ALA A 78 25.00 2.04 -12.39
CA ALA A 78 24.00 1.03 -12.72
C ALA A 78 23.38 1.28 -14.11
N LYS A 79 23.16 0.20 -14.87
CA LYS A 79 22.46 0.28 -16.17
C LYS A 79 20.95 0.49 -16.00
N PHE A 80 20.40 0.07 -14.88
CA PHE A 80 19.01 0.21 -14.51
C PHE A 80 18.89 0.55 -13.03
N VAL A 81 18.02 1.50 -12.69
CA VAL A 81 17.70 1.86 -11.31
C VAL A 81 16.22 1.68 -11.07
N PHE A 82 15.86 0.96 -10.01
CA PHE A 82 14.50 0.93 -9.49
C PHE A 82 14.43 1.66 -8.15
N ILE A 83 13.55 2.65 -8.06
CA ILE A 83 13.34 3.46 -6.87
C ILE A 83 12.13 2.91 -6.10
N GLY A 84 12.40 2.10 -5.08
CA GLY A 84 11.39 1.53 -4.17
C GLY A 84 11.39 2.21 -2.80
N ALA A 85 11.61 3.53 -2.73
CA ALA A 85 11.89 4.29 -1.51
C ALA A 85 10.63 4.75 -0.76
N GLY A 86 9.46 4.14 -1.00
CA GLY A 86 8.21 4.53 -0.36
C GLY A 86 7.89 6.01 -0.60
N GLY A 87 7.59 6.76 0.46
CA GLY A 87 7.28 8.19 0.34
C GLY A 87 8.39 9.03 -0.29
N SER A 88 9.66 8.68 -0.08
CA SER A 88 10.81 9.40 -0.66
C SER A 88 11.07 9.07 -2.13
N ALA A 89 10.34 8.15 -2.73
CA ALA A 89 10.52 7.82 -4.15
C ALA A 89 10.30 9.03 -5.06
N LEU A 90 9.38 9.93 -4.70
CA LEU A 90 9.14 11.15 -5.49
C LEU A 90 10.36 12.05 -5.54
N HIS A 91 11.05 12.28 -4.41
CA HIS A 91 12.26 13.09 -4.37
C HIS A 91 13.35 12.53 -5.28
N LEU A 92 13.63 11.24 -5.16
CA LEU A 92 14.67 10.57 -5.96
C LEU A 92 14.34 10.57 -7.46
N LEU A 93 13.05 10.40 -7.80
CA LEU A 93 12.60 10.51 -9.20
C LEU A 93 12.77 11.94 -9.74
N GLN A 94 12.42 12.95 -8.96
CA GLN A 94 12.60 14.35 -9.36
C GLN A 94 14.08 14.68 -9.51
N GLU A 95 14.93 14.22 -8.59
CA GLU A 95 16.39 14.43 -8.63
C GLU A 95 17.06 13.74 -9.82
N SER A 96 16.55 12.59 -10.25
CA SER A 96 17.03 11.90 -11.46
C SER A 96 16.89 12.77 -12.71
N GLY A 97 16.05 13.81 -12.68
CA GLY A 97 15.83 14.74 -13.78
C GLY A 97 15.04 14.19 -14.95
N ILE A 98 14.42 13.00 -14.85
CA ILE A 98 13.59 12.47 -15.92
C ILE A 98 12.36 13.35 -16.14
N PRO A 99 11.99 13.66 -17.40
CA PRO A 99 10.85 14.52 -17.71
C PRO A 99 9.52 13.99 -17.15
N GLU A 100 9.38 12.66 -17.12
CA GLU A 100 8.17 11.97 -16.68
C GLU A 100 7.83 12.19 -15.20
N ALA A 101 8.81 12.60 -14.38
CA ALA A 101 8.60 12.84 -12.94
C ALA A 101 8.19 14.28 -12.60
N LYS A 102 8.26 15.23 -13.54
CA LYS A 102 8.14 16.66 -13.26
C LYS A 102 6.77 17.11 -12.75
N ASP A 103 5.71 16.52 -13.27
CA ASP A 103 4.33 16.94 -13.01
C ASP A 103 3.69 16.21 -11.81
N TYR A 104 4.48 15.38 -11.11
CA TYR A 104 4.01 14.68 -9.92
C TYR A 104 4.19 15.51 -8.68
N GLY A 105 3.14 15.60 -7.88
CA GLY A 105 3.13 16.17 -6.54
C GLY A 105 2.77 15.11 -5.49
N ALA A 106 2.82 15.51 -4.25
CA ALA A 106 2.59 14.64 -3.10
C ALA A 106 1.49 15.16 -2.18
N PHE A 107 0.72 14.25 -1.64
CA PHE A 107 -0.23 14.49 -0.56
C PHE A 107 0.03 13.49 0.56
N PRO A 108 0.88 13.85 1.56
CA PRO A 108 1.27 12.93 2.61
C PRO A 108 0.15 12.77 3.65
N VAL A 109 -0.25 11.55 3.91
CA VAL A 109 -1.23 11.18 4.94
C VAL A 109 -0.62 10.08 5.80
N GLY A 110 -0.64 10.29 7.10
CA GLY A 110 -0.25 9.28 8.07
C GLY A 110 -1.45 8.55 8.66
N GLY A 111 -1.17 7.62 9.54
CA GLY A 111 -2.15 6.93 10.35
C GLY A 111 -1.58 6.57 11.71
N SER A 112 -2.44 6.52 12.70
CA SER A 112 -2.13 5.97 14.01
C SER A 112 -3.18 4.92 14.41
N PHE A 113 -2.80 4.03 15.30
CA PHE A 113 -3.65 2.97 15.82
C PHE A 113 -3.58 2.93 17.33
N LEU A 114 -4.69 2.61 17.97
CA LEU A 114 -4.65 2.08 19.32
C LEU A 114 -4.27 0.61 19.22
N VAL A 115 -3.26 0.20 20.00
CA VAL A 115 -2.70 -1.16 19.94
C VAL A 115 -2.73 -1.76 21.34
N THR A 116 -3.18 -3.01 21.45
CA THR A 116 -2.99 -3.83 22.62
C THR A 116 -2.17 -5.07 22.31
N GLU A 117 -1.19 -5.34 23.15
CA GLU A 117 -0.37 -6.55 23.16
C GLU A 117 -0.68 -7.46 24.35
N ASN A 118 -1.73 -7.10 25.14
CA ASN A 118 -2.17 -7.92 26.28
C ASN A 118 -2.76 -9.25 25.76
N PRO A 119 -2.14 -10.41 26.08
CA PRO A 119 -2.56 -11.70 25.52
C PRO A 119 -3.98 -12.10 25.93
N GLU A 120 -4.44 -11.69 27.13
CA GLU A 120 -5.79 -11.97 27.60
C GLU A 120 -6.85 -11.27 26.77
N ILE A 121 -6.51 -10.09 26.23
CA ILE A 121 -7.38 -9.31 25.36
C ILE A 121 -7.23 -9.80 23.91
N ALA A 122 -6.00 -9.96 23.44
CA ALA A 122 -5.71 -10.32 22.07
C ALA A 122 -6.30 -11.67 21.68
N SER A 123 -6.27 -12.66 22.58
CA SER A 123 -6.84 -13.99 22.34
C SER A 123 -8.37 -14.00 22.16
N ARG A 124 -9.06 -12.94 22.56
CA ARG A 124 -10.53 -12.85 22.51
C ARG A 124 -11.08 -12.38 21.16
N HIS A 125 -10.21 -11.98 20.23
CA HIS A 125 -10.61 -11.49 18.92
C HIS A 125 -9.66 -11.99 17.83
N LEU A 126 -10.19 -12.78 16.88
CA LEU A 126 -9.44 -13.44 15.81
C LEU A 126 -9.94 -13.02 14.42
N ALA A 127 -10.34 -11.76 14.25
CA ALA A 127 -10.92 -11.31 13.00
C ALA A 127 -10.45 -9.89 12.64
N LYS A 128 -10.81 -9.47 11.43
CA LYS A 128 -10.87 -8.07 11.04
C LYS A 128 -12.33 -7.62 11.07
N ALA A 129 -12.64 -6.64 11.89
CA ALA A 129 -13.98 -6.09 12.02
C ALA A 129 -14.01 -4.65 11.51
N TYR A 130 -14.64 -4.44 10.36
CA TYR A 130 -14.86 -3.12 9.78
C TYR A 130 -16.22 -2.57 10.21
N GLY A 131 -16.27 -1.31 10.57
CA GLY A 131 -17.51 -0.58 10.77
C GLY A 131 -18.05 0.02 9.47
N LYS A 132 -19.22 0.61 9.56
CA LYS A 132 -19.79 1.41 8.48
C LYS A 132 -19.16 2.80 8.50
N ALA A 133 -18.79 3.33 7.33
CA ALA A 133 -18.34 4.70 7.20
C ALA A 133 -19.42 5.69 7.68
N SER A 134 -19.01 6.70 8.42
CA SER A 134 -19.90 7.83 8.74
C SER A 134 -20.32 8.53 7.45
N VAL A 135 -21.53 9.09 7.45
CA VAL A 135 -22.02 9.83 6.28
C VAL A 135 -21.08 11.00 5.99
N GLY A 136 -20.58 11.08 4.75
CA GLY A 136 -19.63 12.12 4.33
C GLY A 136 -18.14 11.82 4.58
N SER A 137 -17.81 10.73 5.27
CA SER A 137 -16.42 10.33 5.45
C SER A 137 -15.90 9.52 4.26
N PRO A 138 -14.63 9.71 3.86
CA PRO A 138 -14.04 8.86 2.84
C PRO A 138 -14.07 7.38 3.25
N PRO A 139 -14.38 6.45 2.34
CA PRO A 139 -14.48 5.02 2.67
C PRO A 139 -13.22 4.44 3.32
N MET A 140 -12.06 5.02 3.04
CA MET A 140 -10.75 4.61 3.56
C MET A 140 -10.49 5.02 5.02
N SER A 141 -11.37 5.83 5.60
CA SER A 141 -11.19 6.41 6.93
C SER A 141 -11.91 5.66 8.03
N VAL A 142 -12.56 4.56 7.69
CA VAL A 142 -13.33 3.78 8.68
C VAL A 142 -12.38 3.05 9.60
N PRO A 143 -12.42 3.32 10.91
CA PRO A 143 -11.67 2.52 11.86
C PRO A 143 -12.10 1.07 11.78
N HIS A 144 -11.15 0.17 11.96
CA HIS A 144 -11.37 -1.27 12.02
C HIS A 144 -10.59 -1.87 13.17
N LEU A 145 -11.10 -2.94 13.70
CA LEU A 145 -10.46 -3.69 14.78
C LEU A 145 -9.86 -4.97 14.20
N ASP A 146 -8.55 -5.00 14.12
CA ASP A 146 -7.80 -6.04 13.43
C ASP A 146 -6.94 -6.84 14.38
N THR A 147 -7.07 -8.16 14.36
CA THR A 147 -6.04 -9.04 14.91
C THR A 147 -4.91 -9.20 13.91
N ARG A 148 -3.69 -9.12 14.42
CA ARG A 148 -2.45 -9.38 13.68
C ARG A 148 -1.58 -10.35 14.45
N VAL A 149 -0.87 -11.20 13.72
CA VAL A 149 0.21 -12.02 14.29
C VAL A 149 1.52 -11.48 13.75
N LEU A 150 2.28 -10.82 14.60
CA LEU A 150 3.54 -10.16 14.25
C LEU A 150 4.67 -10.79 15.06
N ASP A 151 5.62 -11.40 14.36
CA ASP A 151 6.81 -12.05 14.97
C ASP A 151 6.43 -13.01 16.11
N GLY A 152 5.38 -13.82 15.89
CA GLY A 152 4.86 -14.81 16.84
C GLY A 152 3.98 -14.24 17.96
N LYS A 153 3.76 -12.93 18.01
CA LYS A 153 2.87 -12.28 18.98
C LYS A 153 1.56 -11.88 18.36
N GLN A 154 0.47 -12.26 19.01
CA GLN A 154 -0.85 -11.79 18.63
C GLN A 154 -1.10 -10.41 19.24
N VAL A 155 -1.52 -9.47 18.42
CA VAL A 155 -1.83 -8.09 18.79
C VAL A 155 -3.16 -7.68 18.18
N ILE A 156 -3.85 -6.73 18.79
CA ILE A 156 -5.03 -6.10 18.20
C ILE A 156 -4.72 -4.64 17.93
N LEU A 157 -5.08 -4.20 16.72
CA LEU A 157 -4.98 -2.81 16.30
C LEU A 157 -6.37 -2.25 16.04
N PHE A 158 -6.64 -1.06 16.55
CA PHE A 158 -7.86 -0.30 16.26
C PHE A 158 -7.51 1.03 15.58
N GLY A 159 -8.06 1.26 14.41
CA GLY A 159 -7.80 2.42 13.57
C GLY A 159 -7.98 2.08 12.08
N PRO A 160 -7.34 2.82 11.15
CA PRO A 160 -6.44 3.96 11.41
C PRO A 160 -7.18 5.23 11.81
N PHE A 161 -6.57 6.02 12.68
CA PHE A 161 -6.87 7.43 12.83
C PHE A 161 -5.97 8.19 11.88
N ALA A 162 -6.54 8.91 10.93
CA ALA A 162 -5.75 9.62 9.94
C ALA A 162 -4.96 10.75 10.61
N THR A 163 -3.74 10.95 10.14
CA THR A 163 -2.89 12.07 10.53
C THR A 163 -2.39 12.77 9.30
N PHE A 164 -2.10 14.04 9.39
CA PHE A 164 -1.43 14.81 8.36
C PHE A 164 -0.03 15.22 8.85
N SER A 165 0.93 15.07 7.97
CA SER A 165 2.29 15.53 8.23
C SER A 165 2.93 15.91 6.90
N THR A 166 3.80 16.90 6.89
CA THR A 166 4.60 17.24 5.71
C THR A 166 5.77 16.28 5.47
N LYS A 167 6.01 15.35 6.39
CA LYS A 167 7.00 14.28 6.24
C LYS A 167 6.52 13.21 5.26
N PHE A 168 7.41 12.70 4.45
CA PHE A 168 7.13 11.60 3.53
C PHE A 168 7.41 10.22 4.13
N LEU A 169 8.27 10.15 5.11
CA LEU A 169 8.60 8.97 5.90
C LEU A 169 8.41 9.24 7.39
N LYS A 170 8.26 8.18 8.18
CA LYS A 170 8.16 8.29 9.64
C LYS A 170 9.36 9.03 10.25
N GLN A 171 10.56 8.75 9.77
CA GLN A 171 11.80 9.42 10.12
C GLN A 171 12.20 10.54 9.13
N GLY A 172 11.30 10.93 8.21
CA GLY A 172 11.54 11.99 7.24
C GLY A 172 11.59 13.39 7.85
N SER A 173 11.85 14.38 6.99
CA SER A 173 11.92 15.79 7.34
C SER A 173 10.56 16.47 7.20
N TYR A 174 10.27 17.45 8.05
CA TYR A 174 9.11 18.33 7.86
C TYR A 174 9.20 19.21 6.60
N PHE A 175 10.37 19.26 5.97
CA PHE A 175 10.59 19.96 4.71
C PHE A 175 10.34 19.08 3.47
N ASP A 176 10.04 17.80 3.62
CA ASP A 176 9.87 16.87 2.48
C ASP A 176 8.84 17.37 1.48
N LEU A 177 7.65 17.78 1.95
CA LEU A 177 6.60 18.30 1.07
C LEU A 177 7.05 19.56 0.32
N LEU A 178 7.71 20.50 1.00
CA LEU A 178 8.21 21.72 0.40
C LEU A 178 9.32 21.43 -0.61
N ALA A 179 10.26 20.54 -0.28
CA ALA A 179 11.36 20.15 -1.15
C ALA A 179 10.88 19.43 -2.42
N SER A 180 9.75 18.72 -2.37
CA SER A 180 9.15 18.08 -3.55
C SER A 180 8.34 19.04 -4.44
N THR A 181 8.08 20.27 -3.94
CA THR A 181 7.25 21.25 -4.64
C THR A 181 8.08 22.04 -5.64
N ASN A 182 7.61 22.12 -6.88
CA ASN A 182 8.26 22.83 -7.98
C ASN A 182 7.22 23.57 -8.84
N THR A 183 7.67 24.33 -9.84
CA THR A 183 6.80 25.12 -10.72
C THR A 183 5.84 24.29 -11.57
N HIS A 184 6.11 23.00 -11.77
CA HIS A 184 5.27 22.12 -12.56
C HIS A 184 4.14 21.51 -11.74
N ASN A 185 4.38 21.22 -10.45
CA ASN A 185 3.43 20.50 -9.60
C ASN A 185 2.68 21.37 -8.58
N VAL A 186 3.16 22.62 -8.30
CA VAL A 186 2.51 23.51 -7.31
C VAL A 186 1.06 23.79 -7.65
N TRP A 187 0.75 24.07 -8.93
CA TRP A 187 -0.62 24.35 -9.34
C TRP A 187 -1.53 23.12 -9.21
N PRO A 188 -1.18 21.94 -9.73
CA PRO A 188 -1.89 20.70 -9.42
C PRO A 188 -2.14 20.46 -7.94
N MET A 189 -1.17 20.71 -7.08
CA MET A 189 -1.31 20.53 -5.63
C MET A 189 -2.33 21.51 -5.03
N VAL A 190 -2.31 22.77 -5.44
CA VAL A 190 -3.29 23.78 -5.00
C VAL A 190 -4.70 23.38 -5.45
N ARG A 191 -4.86 22.97 -6.72
CA ARG A 191 -6.17 22.53 -7.27
C ARG A 191 -6.73 21.36 -6.50
N VAL A 192 -5.92 20.33 -6.24
CA VAL A 192 -6.36 19.18 -5.43
C VAL A 192 -6.76 19.61 -4.02
N GLY A 193 -5.99 20.51 -3.38
CA GLY A 193 -6.36 21.02 -2.06
C GLY A 193 -7.70 21.74 -2.02
N LEU A 194 -8.08 22.43 -3.11
CA LEU A 194 -9.37 23.10 -3.24
C LEU A 194 -10.48 22.12 -3.61
N ASP A 195 -10.24 21.22 -4.55
CA ASP A 195 -11.25 20.28 -5.04
C ASP A 195 -11.59 19.19 -3.99
N GLU A 196 -10.60 18.80 -3.18
CA GLU A 196 -10.75 17.81 -2.10
C GLU A 196 -10.87 18.48 -0.71
N PHE A 197 -11.48 19.65 -0.63
CA PHE A 197 -11.58 20.43 0.61
C PHE A 197 -12.25 19.65 1.75
N SER A 198 -13.24 18.82 1.44
CA SER A 198 -13.89 17.95 2.42
C SER A 198 -12.90 16.93 3.04
N LEU A 199 -11.97 16.39 2.25
CA LEU A 199 -10.91 15.52 2.73
C LEU A 199 -9.94 16.31 3.63
N VAL A 200 -9.58 17.53 3.25
CA VAL A 200 -8.71 18.39 4.08
C VAL A 200 -9.37 18.69 5.42
N GLN A 201 -10.65 19.07 5.45
CA GLN A 201 -11.41 19.28 6.70
C GLN A 201 -11.45 18.02 7.56
N TYR A 202 -11.71 16.85 6.95
CA TYR A 202 -11.68 15.57 7.64
C TYR A 202 -10.32 15.33 8.30
N LEU A 203 -9.23 15.51 7.57
CA LEU A 203 -7.86 15.31 8.09
C LEU A 203 -7.55 16.26 9.25
N ILE A 204 -7.96 17.53 9.17
CA ILE A 204 -7.82 18.48 10.27
C ILE A 204 -8.56 17.97 11.50
N GLY A 205 -9.81 17.53 11.36
CA GLY A 205 -10.59 16.94 12.44
C GLY A 205 -9.90 15.74 13.07
N GLN A 206 -9.31 14.87 12.26
CA GLN A 206 -8.57 13.68 12.74
C GLN A 206 -7.30 14.04 13.52
N VAL A 207 -6.57 15.07 13.08
CA VAL A 207 -5.37 15.55 13.80
C VAL A 207 -5.73 16.14 15.16
N LEU A 208 -6.89 16.75 15.29
CA LEU A 208 -7.38 17.37 16.52
C LEU A 208 -8.01 16.39 17.52
N LEU A 209 -8.20 15.11 17.13
CA LEU A 209 -8.75 14.10 18.06
C LEU A 209 -7.85 13.97 19.31
N SER A 210 -8.48 14.02 20.46
CA SER A 210 -7.83 13.67 21.72
C SER A 210 -7.68 12.15 21.88
N ASP A 211 -6.91 11.73 22.85
CA ASP A 211 -6.81 10.29 23.18
C ASP A 211 -8.15 9.74 23.68
N ASP A 212 -8.94 10.57 24.38
CA ASP A 212 -10.27 10.18 24.87
C ASP A 212 -11.26 9.98 23.71
N ASP A 213 -11.19 10.80 22.66
CA ASP A 213 -12.01 10.62 21.45
C ASP A 213 -11.68 9.31 20.73
N ARG A 214 -10.38 9.00 20.58
CA ARG A 214 -9.92 7.74 19.97
C ARG A 214 -10.37 6.53 20.78
N TYR A 215 -10.30 6.66 22.10
CA TYR A 215 -10.73 5.61 23.00
C TYR A 215 -12.26 5.45 23.02
N ALA A 216 -13.03 6.54 22.95
CA ALA A 216 -14.49 6.47 22.79
C ALA A 216 -14.87 5.73 21.49
N ALA A 217 -14.17 6.00 20.38
CA ALA A 217 -14.36 5.27 19.12
C ALA A 217 -14.03 3.78 19.25
N LEU A 218 -12.98 3.42 19.99
CA LEU A 218 -12.66 2.01 20.28
C LEU A 218 -13.81 1.31 21.02
N LYS A 219 -14.44 1.99 21.96
CA LYS A 219 -15.55 1.43 22.76
C LYS A 219 -16.79 1.13 21.94
N GLU A 220 -16.96 1.73 20.78
CA GLU A 220 -18.04 1.34 19.84
C GLU A 220 -17.86 -0.09 19.32
N TYR A 221 -16.60 -0.55 19.22
CA TYR A 221 -16.23 -1.90 18.76
C TYR A 221 -15.95 -2.85 19.93
N PHE A 222 -15.40 -2.34 21.01
CA PHE A 222 -15.00 -3.10 22.18
C PHE A 222 -15.46 -2.38 23.45
N PRO A 223 -16.74 -2.49 23.83
CA PRO A 223 -17.33 -1.73 24.94
C PRO A 223 -16.59 -1.86 26.27
N ASN A 224 -16.06 -3.04 26.57
CA ASN A 224 -15.31 -3.32 27.80
C ASN A 224 -13.81 -3.01 27.71
N ALA A 225 -13.36 -2.26 26.68
CA ALA A 225 -11.98 -1.82 26.59
C ALA A 225 -11.60 -0.96 27.80
N LYS A 226 -10.41 -1.17 28.34
CA LYS A 226 -9.82 -0.35 29.40
C LYS A 226 -8.65 0.43 28.82
N LYS A 227 -8.59 1.74 29.14
CA LYS A 227 -7.62 2.66 28.52
C LYS A 227 -6.17 2.25 28.76
N GLU A 228 -5.89 1.69 29.95
CA GLU A 228 -4.56 1.22 30.35
C GLU A 228 -4.02 0.06 29.53
N ASP A 229 -4.88 -0.70 28.86
CA ASP A 229 -4.48 -1.84 28.01
C ASP A 229 -4.09 -1.42 26.59
N TRP A 230 -4.29 -0.17 26.22
CA TRP A 230 -4.10 0.32 24.86
C TRP A 230 -3.13 1.50 24.81
N ARG A 231 -2.25 1.47 23.84
CA ARG A 231 -1.32 2.56 23.55
C ARG A 231 -1.49 3.08 22.15
N LEU A 232 -1.32 4.38 21.95
CA LEU A 232 -1.29 4.96 20.61
C LEU A 232 0.04 4.60 19.94
N TRP A 233 -0.06 4.06 18.73
CA TRP A 233 1.08 3.70 17.91
C TRP A 233 0.99 4.39 16.55
N GLN A 234 2.00 5.17 16.22
CA GLN A 234 2.07 5.86 14.95
C GLN A 234 2.58 4.90 13.87
N ALA A 235 1.78 4.69 12.84
CA ALA A 235 2.17 3.95 11.64
C ALA A 235 3.07 4.79 10.72
N GLY A 236 3.38 4.27 9.55
CA GLY A 236 4.11 5.00 8.53
C GLY A 236 3.30 6.09 7.84
N GLN A 237 3.96 6.81 6.93
CA GLN A 237 3.32 7.80 6.07
C GLN A 237 2.89 7.18 4.74
N ARG A 238 1.79 7.66 4.21
CA ARG A 238 1.32 7.38 2.84
C ARG A 238 1.46 8.66 2.04
N VAL A 239 2.27 8.62 1.01
CA VAL A 239 2.38 9.74 0.07
C VAL A 239 1.49 9.44 -1.12
N GLN A 240 0.29 10.03 -1.12
CA GLN A 240 -0.64 9.93 -2.25
C GLN A 240 -0.12 10.79 -3.40
N ILE A 241 -0.38 10.33 -4.61
CA ILE A 241 0.10 10.99 -5.82
C ILE A 241 -0.86 12.12 -6.19
N ILE A 242 -0.32 13.30 -6.43
CA ILE A 242 -1.01 14.35 -7.18
C ILE A 242 -0.42 14.40 -8.57
N LYS A 243 -1.29 14.42 -9.57
CA LYS A 243 -0.91 14.45 -10.98
C LYS A 243 -1.57 15.62 -11.67
N ARG A 244 -0.85 16.21 -12.62
CA ARG A 244 -1.47 17.21 -13.50
C ARG A 244 -2.59 16.59 -14.32
N ASP A 245 -3.70 17.29 -14.40
CA ASP A 245 -4.87 16.93 -15.20
C ASP A 245 -5.22 18.11 -16.10
N GLU A 246 -5.38 17.89 -17.41
CA GLU A 246 -5.62 18.97 -18.36
C GLU A 246 -6.96 19.64 -18.16
N ALA A 247 -7.99 18.91 -17.73
CA ALA A 247 -9.33 19.44 -17.54
C ALA A 247 -9.52 20.11 -16.16
N LYS A 248 -8.95 19.47 -15.10
CA LYS A 248 -9.13 19.89 -13.70
C LYS A 248 -7.98 20.70 -13.15
N GLY A 249 -6.83 20.70 -13.83
CA GLY A 249 -5.59 21.31 -13.38
C GLY A 249 -4.77 20.40 -12.47
N GLY A 250 -5.42 19.52 -11.68
CA GLY A 250 -4.79 18.54 -10.81
C GLY A 250 -5.77 17.45 -10.40
N THR A 251 -5.29 16.25 -10.14
CA THR A 251 -6.08 15.12 -9.63
C THR A 251 -5.30 14.34 -8.56
N LEU A 252 -6.00 13.93 -7.52
CA LEU A 252 -5.47 13.03 -6.49
C LEU A 252 -5.65 11.58 -6.96
N LYS A 253 -4.53 10.89 -7.13
CA LYS A 253 -4.50 9.47 -7.47
C LYS A 253 -4.40 8.62 -6.22
N LEU A 254 -5.35 7.70 -6.04
CA LEU A 254 -5.27 6.68 -5.01
C LEU A 254 -4.59 5.43 -5.60
N GLY A 255 -3.86 4.70 -4.76
CA GLY A 255 -3.14 3.50 -5.20
C GLY A 255 -1.67 3.76 -5.51
N THR A 256 -1.11 2.97 -6.41
CA THR A 256 0.30 3.01 -6.80
C THR A 256 0.44 3.29 -8.30
N GLU A 257 1.53 3.93 -8.68
CA GLU A 257 1.86 4.20 -10.09
C GLU A 257 3.36 3.99 -10.35
N ILE A 258 3.68 3.30 -11.43
CA ILE A 258 5.07 3.15 -11.90
C ILE A 258 5.38 4.29 -12.87
N VAL A 259 6.32 5.15 -12.47
CA VAL A 259 6.90 6.18 -13.32
C VAL A 259 8.24 5.70 -13.83
N SER A 260 8.45 5.72 -15.14
CA SER A 260 9.71 5.27 -15.76
C SER A 260 10.13 6.23 -16.85
N SER A 261 11.45 6.38 -17.03
CA SER A 261 11.99 7.09 -18.19
C SER A 261 11.57 6.44 -19.50
N GLN A 262 11.52 7.22 -20.56
CA GLN A 262 11.15 6.76 -21.91
C GLN A 262 12.06 5.62 -22.40
N ASP A 263 13.35 5.66 -22.06
CA ASP A 263 14.32 4.63 -22.42
C ASP A 263 14.32 3.40 -21.50
N GLY A 264 13.48 3.40 -20.46
CA GLY A 264 13.35 2.29 -19.53
C GLY A 264 14.56 2.04 -18.63
N SER A 265 15.49 2.99 -18.54
CA SER A 265 16.72 2.82 -17.73
C SER A 265 16.56 3.17 -16.25
N ILE A 266 15.47 3.84 -15.87
CA ILE A 266 15.10 4.12 -14.48
C ILE A 266 13.59 4.03 -14.32
N ALA A 267 13.16 3.50 -13.20
CA ALA A 267 11.75 3.48 -12.82
C ALA A 267 11.59 3.67 -11.31
N GLY A 268 10.49 4.26 -10.90
CA GLY A 268 10.14 4.41 -9.50
C GLY A 268 8.68 4.05 -9.24
N LEU A 269 8.42 3.52 -8.06
CA LEU A 269 7.06 3.24 -7.58
C LEU A 269 6.60 4.40 -6.69
N LEU A 270 5.59 5.11 -7.15
CA LEU A 270 4.93 6.18 -6.41
C LEU A 270 3.60 5.72 -5.83
N GLY A 271 3.11 6.47 -4.84
CA GLY A 271 1.80 6.26 -4.23
C GLY A 271 1.82 5.36 -3.03
N ALA A 272 0.63 4.94 -2.65
CA ALA A 272 0.43 4.20 -1.42
C ALA A 272 -0.58 3.05 -1.65
N SER A 273 -1.06 2.48 -0.59
CA SER A 273 -1.96 1.32 -0.53
C SER A 273 -3.02 1.20 -1.67
N PRO A 274 -3.23 -0.01 -2.20
CA PRO A 274 -2.58 -1.26 -1.79
C PRO A 274 -1.18 -1.39 -2.41
N GLY A 275 -0.20 -1.74 -1.61
CA GLY A 275 1.20 -1.87 -2.07
C GLY A 275 1.77 -3.25 -1.75
N ALA A 276 1.71 -3.66 -0.49
CA ALA A 276 2.36 -4.89 -0.05
C ALA A 276 1.73 -6.15 -0.69
N SER A 277 0.40 -6.28 -0.68
CA SER A 277 -0.31 -7.41 -1.27
C SER A 277 -0.27 -7.43 -2.81
N THR A 278 -0.10 -6.26 -3.43
CA THR A 278 -0.06 -6.11 -4.89
C THR A 278 1.37 -5.99 -5.44
N ALA A 279 2.40 -6.10 -4.60
CA ALA A 279 3.79 -5.99 -5.03
C ALA A 279 4.17 -6.97 -6.16
N PRO A 280 3.80 -8.27 -6.12
CA PRO A 280 4.13 -9.18 -7.20
C PRO A 280 3.58 -8.74 -8.58
N PRO A 281 2.28 -8.47 -8.75
CA PRO A 281 1.76 -8.02 -10.05
C PRO A 281 2.33 -6.66 -10.48
N ILE A 282 2.61 -5.73 -9.54
CA ILE A 282 3.27 -4.46 -9.85
C ILE A 282 4.67 -4.70 -10.42
N MET A 283 5.46 -5.59 -9.82
CA MET A 283 6.80 -5.90 -10.29
C MET A 283 6.80 -6.66 -11.61
N ILE A 284 5.83 -7.55 -11.84
CA ILE A 284 5.65 -8.21 -13.14
C ILE A 284 5.34 -7.15 -14.22
N GLY A 285 4.38 -6.26 -13.97
CA GLY A 285 4.06 -5.18 -14.90
C GLY A 285 5.23 -4.22 -15.15
N LEU A 286 6.05 -3.96 -14.14
CA LEU A 286 7.31 -3.22 -14.32
C LEU A 286 8.27 -3.95 -15.28
N MET A 287 8.48 -5.25 -15.08
CA MET A 287 9.35 -6.03 -15.95
C MET A 287 8.85 -6.08 -17.39
N GLU A 288 7.56 -6.25 -17.59
CA GLU A 288 6.92 -6.22 -18.91
C GLU A 288 7.07 -4.87 -19.61
N LYS A 289 7.03 -3.78 -18.86
CA LYS A 289 7.17 -2.43 -19.38
C LYS A 289 8.62 -2.08 -19.71
N VAL A 290 9.54 -2.35 -18.79
CA VAL A 290 10.95 -1.91 -18.85
C VAL A 290 11.85 -2.89 -19.60
N PHE A 291 11.62 -4.20 -19.40
CA PHE A 291 12.42 -5.27 -20.03
C PHE A 291 11.64 -6.01 -21.10
N LYS A 292 10.79 -5.29 -21.84
CA LYS A 292 9.85 -5.82 -22.81
C LYS A 292 10.48 -6.89 -23.73
N ASP A 293 11.64 -6.59 -24.32
CA ASP A 293 12.31 -7.50 -25.27
C ASP A 293 12.81 -8.78 -24.58
N LYS A 294 13.27 -8.67 -23.32
CA LYS A 294 13.70 -9.84 -22.54
C LYS A 294 12.50 -10.67 -22.11
N VAL A 295 11.45 -10.02 -21.58
CA VAL A 295 10.24 -10.72 -21.15
C VAL A 295 9.56 -11.47 -22.29
N ALA A 296 9.67 -10.99 -23.54
CA ALA A 296 9.15 -11.67 -24.72
C ALA A 296 9.91 -12.97 -25.09
N THR A 297 11.11 -13.21 -24.55
CA THR A 297 11.88 -14.41 -24.87
C THR A 297 11.29 -15.67 -24.23
N PRO A 298 11.40 -16.85 -24.88
CA PRO A 298 10.91 -18.11 -24.31
C PRO A 298 11.50 -18.43 -22.93
N GLU A 299 12.77 -18.09 -22.70
CA GLU A 299 13.46 -18.30 -21.43
C GLU A 299 12.80 -17.52 -20.29
N TRP A 300 12.56 -16.22 -20.49
CA TRP A 300 11.91 -15.38 -19.49
C TRP A 300 10.46 -15.78 -19.28
N GLN A 301 9.74 -16.13 -20.34
CA GLN A 301 8.38 -16.62 -20.25
C GLN A 301 8.29 -17.92 -19.43
N ALA A 302 9.23 -18.85 -19.64
CA ALA A 302 9.32 -20.08 -18.87
C ALA A 302 9.64 -19.79 -17.39
N LYS A 303 10.57 -18.86 -17.13
CA LYS A 303 10.95 -18.47 -15.78
C LYS A 303 9.80 -17.79 -15.04
N LEU A 304 9.06 -16.89 -15.70
CA LEU A 304 7.90 -16.23 -15.11
C LEU A 304 6.80 -17.24 -14.75
N ARG A 305 6.52 -18.24 -15.60
CA ARG A 305 5.56 -19.31 -15.28
C ARG A 305 6.07 -20.25 -14.19
N GLN A 306 7.36 -20.42 -14.03
CA GLN A 306 7.94 -21.17 -12.91
C GLN A 306 7.69 -20.44 -11.58
N ILE A 307 7.85 -19.11 -11.57
CA ILE A 307 7.66 -18.28 -10.36
C ILE A 307 6.17 -18.08 -10.07
N VAL A 308 5.38 -17.81 -11.10
CA VAL A 308 3.94 -17.58 -11.03
C VAL A 308 3.24 -18.53 -12.01
N PRO A 309 2.81 -19.73 -11.59
CA PRO A 309 2.24 -20.73 -12.49
C PRO A 309 1.03 -20.24 -13.31
N SER A 310 0.26 -19.31 -12.75
CA SER A 310 -0.86 -18.67 -13.43
C SER A 310 -0.49 -17.46 -14.32
N TYR A 311 0.81 -17.18 -14.51
CA TYR A 311 1.27 -16.06 -15.32
C TYR A 311 0.69 -16.11 -16.76
N GLY A 312 0.09 -15.01 -17.19
CA GLY A 312 -0.60 -14.90 -18.47
C GLY A 312 -2.02 -15.48 -18.48
N THR A 313 -2.57 -15.88 -17.32
CA THR A 313 -3.95 -16.33 -17.18
C THR A 313 -4.77 -15.29 -16.44
N HIS A 314 -5.91 -14.89 -17.00
CA HIS A 314 -6.90 -14.07 -16.31
C HIS A 314 -7.77 -14.97 -15.43
N LEU A 315 -7.40 -15.10 -14.16
CA LEU A 315 -8.10 -15.99 -13.22
C LEU A 315 -9.56 -15.60 -13.01
N ASN A 316 -9.89 -14.30 -13.08
CA ASN A 316 -11.28 -13.83 -12.91
C ASN A 316 -12.23 -14.33 -14.01
N ASP A 317 -11.70 -14.76 -15.16
CA ASP A 317 -12.50 -15.23 -16.29
C ASP A 317 -12.70 -16.76 -16.27
N ASP A 318 -12.01 -17.46 -15.35
CA ASP A 318 -12.04 -18.93 -15.26
C ASP A 318 -12.11 -19.40 -13.80
N ALA A 319 -13.35 -19.62 -13.35
CA ALA A 319 -13.62 -20.06 -11.97
C ALA A 319 -12.92 -21.39 -11.61
N SER A 320 -12.76 -22.30 -12.59
CA SER A 320 -12.08 -23.57 -12.37
C SER A 320 -10.59 -23.39 -12.13
N LYS A 321 -9.92 -22.59 -12.96
CA LYS A 321 -8.50 -22.26 -12.76
C LYS A 321 -8.27 -21.47 -11.49
N THR A 322 -9.16 -20.52 -11.17
CA THR A 322 -9.11 -19.78 -9.90
C THR A 322 -9.18 -20.73 -8.71
N TYR A 323 -10.11 -21.68 -8.73
CA TYR A 323 -10.26 -22.67 -7.66
C TYR A 323 -9.03 -23.58 -7.55
N GLN A 324 -8.46 -24.02 -8.69
CA GLN A 324 -7.24 -24.83 -8.72
C GLN A 324 -6.04 -24.07 -8.12
N GLU A 325 -5.84 -22.81 -8.52
CA GLU A 325 -4.76 -21.97 -7.98
C GLU A 325 -4.94 -21.68 -6.49
N TRP A 326 -6.17 -21.41 -6.07
CA TRP A 326 -6.45 -21.20 -4.66
C TRP A 326 -6.17 -22.46 -3.84
N THR A 327 -6.60 -23.63 -4.31
CA THR A 327 -6.33 -24.92 -3.65
C THR A 327 -4.82 -25.16 -3.56
N ARG A 328 -4.10 -24.99 -4.67
CA ARG A 328 -2.65 -25.16 -4.72
C ARG A 328 -1.91 -24.25 -3.75
N THR A 329 -2.26 -22.97 -3.74
CA THR A 329 -1.62 -21.99 -2.86
C THR A 329 -1.97 -22.20 -1.39
N ALA A 330 -3.20 -22.60 -1.09
CA ALA A 330 -3.62 -22.96 0.26
C ALA A 330 -2.81 -24.17 0.79
N ASP A 331 -2.61 -25.18 -0.04
CA ASP A 331 -1.81 -26.36 0.31
C ASP A 331 -0.34 -25.99 0.60
N ILE A 332 0.29 -25.24 -0.29
CA ILE A 332 1.68 -24.80 -0.12
C ILE A 332 1.87 -23.94 1.14
N LEU A 333 0.92 -23.06 1.42
CA LEU A 333 0.98 -22.14 2.56
C LEU A 333 0.39 -22.74 3.83
N GLN A 334 -0.06 -24.00 3.79
CA GLN A 334 -0.71 -24.71 4.93
C GLN A 334 -1.91 -23.92 5.49
N LEU A 335 -2.68 -23.32 4.59
CA LEU A 335 -3.91 -22.61 4.92
C LEU A 335 -5.12 -23.54 4.82
N THR A 336 -6.24 -23.11 5.39
CA THR A 336 -7.51 -23.78 5.19
C THR A 336 -7.85 -23.85 3.70
N PRO A 337 -8.11 -25.03 3.13
CA PRO A 337 -8.44 -25.13 1.72
C PRO A 337 -9.74 -24.38 1.40
N PRO A 338 -9.91 -23.90 0.16
CA PRO A 338 -11.15 -23.27 -0.23
C PRO A 338 -12.33 -24.24 -0.09
N PRO A 339 -13.54 -23.73 0.22
CA PRO A 339 -14.73 -24.55 0.27
C PRO A 339 -14.98 -25.18 -1.10
N LYS A 340 -15.49 -26.40 -1.12
CA LYS A 340 -15.90 -27.02 -2.38
C LYS A 340 -16.99 -26.17 -3.03
N ILE A 341 -16.72 -25.68 -4.23
CA ILE A 341 -17.67 -24.89 -5.02
C ILE A 341 -18.22 -25.78 -6.14
N ASP A 342 -19.51 -25.71 -6.37
CA ASP A 342 -20.11 -26.27 -7.58
C ASP A 342 -19.75 -25.32 -8.74
N LEU A 343 -18.86 -25.79 -9.61
CA LEU A 343 -18.40 -25.05 -10.78
C LEU A 343 -19.31 -25.26 -12.00
N THR A 344 -20.42 -25.96 -11.84
CA THR A 344 -21.43 -26.04 -12.92
C THR A 344 -21.95 -24.63 -13.21
N PRO A 345 -21.97 -24.21 -14.50
CA PRO A 345 -22.50 -22.90 -14.85
C PRO A 345 -23.95 -22.81 -14.36
N GLY A 346 -24.19 -21.91 -13.40
CA GLY A 346 -25.55 -21.61 -13.00
C GLY A 346 -26.37 -21.10 -14.20
N PRO A 347 -27.70 -21.15 -14.15
CA PRO A 347 -28.53 -20.59 -15.21
C PRO A 347 -28.13 -19.11 -15.42
N ALA A 348 -27.93 -18.71 -16.68
CA ALA A 348 -27.58 -17.35 -17.04
C ALA A 348 -28.50 -16.36 -16.30
N PRO A 349 -27.94 -15.30 -15.69
CA PRO A 349 -28.75 -14.33 -14.96
C PRO A 349 -29.84 -13.81 -15.90
N SER A 350 -31.09 -13.96 -15.48
CA SER A 350 -32.22 -13.46 -16.25
C SER A 350 -32.04 -11.97 -16.48
N THR A 351 -32.05 -11.53 -17.72
CA THR A 351 -31.85 -10.15 -18.20
C THR A 351 -33.00 -9.21 -17.82
N LYS A 352 -33.50 -9.30 -16.57
CA LYS A 352 -34.47 -8.37 -15.99
C LYS A 352 -33.96 -7.80 -14.68
N ALA A 353 -32.83 -7.08 -14.73
CA ALA A 353 -32.48 -6.14 -13.69
C ALA A 353 -32.71 -4.73 -14.27
N ALA A 354 -33.65 -4.01 -13.68
CA ALA A 354 -33.86 -2.61 -13.96
C ALA A 354 -32.55 -1.82 -13.82
N PRO A 355 -32.29 -0.78 -14.63
CA PRO A 355 -31.06 -0.02 -14.54
C PRO A 355 -30.99 0.67 -13.17
N ARG A 356 -30.06 0.25 -12.33
CA ARG A 356 -29.66 1.02 -11.17
C ARG A 356 -28.97 2.29 -11.67
N GLN A 357 -29.68 3.41 -11.60
CA GLN A 357 -29.07 4.72 -11.68
C GLN A 357 -28.18 4.91 -10.44
N GLY A 358 -26.96 4.46 -10.54
CA GLY A 358 -25.88 4.72 -9.56
C GLY A 358 -24.78 5.42 -10.32
N LYS A 359 -24.46 6.64 -9.94
CA LYS A 359 -23.29 7.38 -10.41
C LYS A 359 -22.06 6.47 -10.34
N ALA A 360 -21.33 6.46 -11.43
CA ALA A 360 -20.17 5.63 -11.72
C ALA A 360 -19.20 5.47 -10.53
N ALA A 361 -19.12 4.25 -10.03
CA ALA A 361 -17.95 3.74 -9.35
C ALA A 361 -17.04 3.08 -10.41
N ASN A 362 -16.66 3.84 -11.41
CA ASN A 362 -15.71 3.43 -12.41
C ASN A 362 -14.40 4.16 -12.15
N ASP A 363 -13.64 3.72 -11.17
CA ASP A 363 -12.18 3.96 -11.09
C ASP A 363 -11.55 3.09 -9.98
N MET A 364 -12.06 1.87 -9.81
CA MET A 364 -11.29 0.81 -9.14
C MET A 364 -10.98 -0.29 -10.16
N ALA A 365 -10.23 0.06 -11.17
CA ALA A 365 -9.45 -0.91 -11.92
C ALA A 365 -8.06 -0.97 -11.29
N LEU A 366 -7.66 -2.17 -10.91
CA LEU A 366 -6.35 -2.60 -10.45
C LEU A 366 -5.22 -2.17 -11.38
#